data_3464a89585c6e2080bdd1a1a04fa3a0d
#
_entry.id   3464a89585c6e2080bdd1a1a04fa3a0d
#
_cell.length_a   1.000
_cell.length_b   1.000
_cell.length_c   1.000
_cell.angle_alpha   90.00
_cell.angle_beta   90.00
_cell.angle_gamma   90.00
#
_symmetry.space_group_name_H-M   'P 1'
#
loop_
_entity.id
_entity.type
_entity.pdbx_description
1 polymer ?
#
loop_
_entity_poly.entity_id
_entity_poly.type
_entity_poly.pdbx_seq_one_letter_code
_entity_poly.pdbx_strand_id
1 'polypeptide(L)'
;MKTIHIALALFLQLAAFAVAGPLVYEGTEGPGKGKRIVFIASDHEYRGEETCPAIARILAKRYGFKCTVLFGLDENGHIKAGSSDVPGIEALRDADMMFLFLRFLAPSDAWMKQFT
;
A
#
# COMPACT_ATOMS: atom_id res chain seq x y z
N MET A 1 -47.91 -28.80 21.52
CA MET A 1 -47.39 -27.44 21.61
C MET A 1 -45.97 -27.44 21.06
N LYS A 2 -45.77 -26.83 19.93
CA LYS A 2 -44.44 -26.72 19.31
C LYS A 2 -43.82 -25.40 19.77
N THR A 3 -42.83 -25.50 20.66
CA THR A 3 -42.01 -24.35 21.05
C THR A 3 -41.07 -24.00 19.90
N ILE A 4 -41.32 -22.89 19.29
CA ILE A 4 -40.43 -22.32 18.25
C ILE A 4 -39.28 -21.68 18.99
N HIS A 5 -38.09 -22.29 18.94
CA HIS A 5 -36.87 -21.67 19.38
C HIS A 5 -36.38 -20.75 18.24
N ILE A 6 -36.69 -19.48 18.38
CA ILE A 6 -36.08 -18.47 17.56
C ILE A 6 -34.64 -18.31 18.05
N ALA A 7 -33.73 -18.99 17.42
CA ALA A 7 -32.32 -18.72 17.58
C ALA A 7 -32.03 -17.34 16.95
N LEU A 8 -32.00 -16.32 17.81
CA LEU A 8 -31.53 -14.98 17.42
C LEU A 8 -30.02 -15.10 17.19
N ALA A 9 -29.64 -15.39 15.95
CA ALA A 9 -28.27 -15.30 15.52
C ALA A 9 -27.90 -13.81 15.55
N LEU A 10 -27.27 -13.41 16.65
CA LEU A 10 -26.65 -12.11 16.77
C LEU A 10 -25.45 -12.11 15.81
N PHE A 11 -25.66 -11.66 14.59
CA PHE A 11 -24.57 -11.32 13.67
C PHE A 11 -23.82 -10.14 14.29
N LEU A 12 -22.80 -10.46 15.07
CA LEU A 12 -21.80 -9.50 15.47
C LEU A 12 -21.03 -9.15 14.19
N GLN A 13 -21.49 -8.16 13.47
CA GLN A 13 -20.71 -7.57 12.39
C GLN A 13 -19.53 -6.84 13.07
N LEU A 14 -18.42 -7.57 13.18
CA LEU A 14 -17.15 -6.92 13.43
C LEU A 14 -16.94 -6.00 12.22
N ALA A 15 -17.18 -4.70 12.40
CA ALA A 15 -16.74 -3.71 11.47
C ALA A 15 -15.20 -3.77 11.48
N ALA A 16 -14.62 -4.55 10.57
CA ALA A 16 -13.19 -4.51 10.33
C ALA A 16 -12.90 -3.11 9.78
N PHE A 17 -12.32 -2.25 10.61
CA PHE A 17 -11.76 -0.99 10.13
C PHE A 17 -10.68 -1.36 9.12
N ALA A 18 -10.94 -1.08 7.85
CA ALA A 18 -9.97 -1.30 6.80
C ALA A 18 -8.84 -0.29 6.99
N VAL A 19 -7.71 -0.75 7.54
CA VAL A 19 -6.47 0.02 7.56
C VAL A 19 -5.91 0.02 6.14
N ALA A 20 -5.56 1.18 5.61
CA ALA A 20 -4.88 1.28 4.33
C ALA A 20 -3.54 0.53 4.43
N GLY A 21 -3.31 -0.40 3.52
CA GLY A 21 -2.08 -1.18 3.43
C GLY A 21 -1.41 -1.02 2.07
N PRO A 22 -0.33 -1.76 1.81
CA PRO A 22 0.29 -1.79 0.50
C PRO A 22 -0.71 -2.17 -0.59
N LEU A 23 -0.70 -1.41 -1.68
CA LEU A 23 -1.49 -1.70 -2.86
C LEU A 23 -0.61 -2.41 -3.88
N VAL A 24 -1.01 -3.61 -4.31
CA VAL A 24 -0.22 -4.43 -5.22
C VAL A 24 -0.93 -4.62 -6.54
N TYR A 25 -0.23 -4.32 -7.63
CA TYR A 25 -0.64 -4.67 -8.98
C TYR A 25 0.32 -5.73 -9.55
N GLU A 26 -0.21 -6.87 -9.92
CA GLU A 26 0.56 -7.99 -10.48
C GLU A 26 0.49 -7.95 -12.00
N GLY A 27 1.64 -7.78 -12.65
CA GLY A 27 1.78 -7.91 -14.09
C GLY A 27 2.22 -9.33 -14.47
N THR A 28 1.78 -9.82 -15.62
CA THR A 28 2.05 -11.19 -16.08
C THR A 28 2.78 -11.25 -17.42
N GLU A 29 2.58 -10.25 -18.25
CA GLU A 29 3.09 -10.20 -19.63
C GLU A 29 3.80 -8.88 -19.90
N GLY A 30 4.93 -8.94 -20.59
CA GLY A 30 5.66 -7.76 -21.03
C GLY A 30 7.13 -7.73 -20.59
N PRO A 31 7.88 -6.66 -20.95
CA PRO A 31 9.32 -6.56 -20.69
C PRO A 31 9.66 -6.49 -19.20
N GLY A 32 8.71 -6.10 -18.36
CA GLY A 32 8.88 -6.01 -16.90
C GLY A 32 8.55 -7.30 -16.15
N LYS A 33 8.20 -8.38 -16.84
CA LYS A 33 7.87 -9.65 -16.21
C LYS A 33 8.98 -10.13 -15.27
N GLY A 34 8.61 -10.45 -14.03
CA GLY A 34 9.55 -10.87 -12.99
C GLY A 34 10.30 -9.71 -12.31
N LYS A 35 10.11 -8.46 -12.72
CA LYS A 35 10.70 -7.28 -12.12
C LYS A 35 9.72 -6.59 -11.17
N ARG A 36 10.26 -6.07 -10.08
CA ARG A 36 9.49 -5.46 -8.98
C ARG A 36 9.81 -3.98 -8.85
N ILE A 37 8.75 -3.17 -8.82
CA ILE A 37 8.85 -1.73 -8.58
C ILE A 37 8.09 -1.42 -7.30
N VAL A 38 8.73 -0.71 -6.38
CA VAL A 38 8.11 -0.21 -5.16
C VAL A 38 7.98 1.30 -5.25
N PHE A 39 6.76 1.78 -5.11
CA PHE A 39 6.42 3.20 -5.03
C PHE A 39 6.22 3.58 -3.58
N ILE A 40 6.74 4.72 -3.17
CA ILE A 40 6.44 5.30 -1.87
C ILE A 40 5.75 6.65 -2.10
N ALA A 41 4.48 6.72 -1.73
CA ALA A 41 3.63 7.88 -1.90
C ALA A 41 3.34 8.52 -0.53
N SER A 42 4.16 9.49 -0.15
CA SER A 42 3.98 10.23 1.10
C SER A 42 4.43 11.69 0.97
N ASP A 43 4.22 12.29 -0.20
CA ASP A 43 4.37 13.73 -0.34
C ASP A 43 3.03 14.43 -0.04
N HIS A 44 3.08 15.70 0.32
CA HIS A 44 1.89 16.51 0.65
C HIS A 44 1.60 17.61 -0.39
N GLU A 45 2.27 17.58 -1.53
CA GLU A 45 2.19 18.65 -2.53
C GLU A 45 1.75 18.16 -3.91
N TYR A 46 2.21 16.99 -4.33
CA TYR A 46 2.03 16.49 -5.70
C TYR A 46 1.01 15.37 -5.86
N ARG A 47 0.22 15.10 -4.82
CA ARG A 47 -0.82 14.05 -4.83
C ARG A 47 -0.27 12.68 -5.24
N GLY A 48 0.85 12.28 -4.64
CA GLY A 48 1.48 10.98 -4.88
C GLY A 48 0.56 9.80 -4.60
N GLU A 49 -0.36 9.95 -3.65
CA GLU A 49 -1.39 8.97 -3.30
C GLU A 49 -2.37 8.65 -4.43
N GLU A 50 -2.49 9.53 -5.42
CA GLU A 50 -3.28 9.29 -6.63
C GLU A 50 -2.39 8.92 -7.82
N THR A 51 -1.28 9.62 -7.99
CA THR A 51 -0.38 9.46 -9.13
C THR A 51 0.34 8.12 -9.11
N CYS A 52 0.88 7.72 -7.96
CA CYS A 52 1.62 6.46 -7.83
C CYS A 52 0.77 5.22 -8.15
N PRO A 53 -0.46 5.08 -7.63
CA PRO A 53 -1.34 3.97 -8.02
C PRO A 53 -1.65 3.94 -9.51
N ALA A 54 -1.87 5.10 -10.13
CA ALA A 54 -2.18 5.18 -11.56
C ALA A 54 -0.99 4.70 -12.41
N ILE A 55 0.22 5.16 -12.11
CA ILE A 55 1.45 4.74 -12.80
C ILE A 55 1.71 3.25 -12.55
N ALA A 56 1.62 2.80 -11.31
CA ALA A 56 1.84 1.41 -10.93
C ALA A 56 0.91 0.45 -11.70
N ARG A 57 -0.37 0.81 -11.81
CA ARG A 57 -1.35 0.05 -12.57
C ARG A 57 -1.00 -0.04 -14.05
N ILE A 58 -0.56 1.05 -14.67
CA ILE A 58 -0.15 1.07 -16.08
C ILE A 58 1.08 0.17 -16.28
N LEU A 59 2.10 0.32 -15.45
CA LEU A 59 3.32 -0.47 -15.55
C LEU A 59 3.06 -1.97 -15.37
N ALA A 60 2.21 -2.34 -14.43
CA ALA A 60 1.82 -3.73 -14.24
C ALA A 60 1.03 -4.27 -15.44
N LYS A 61 -0.06 -3.60 -15.81
CA LYS A 61 -0.98 -4.12 -16.83
C LYS A 61 -0.40 -4.12 -18.24
N ARG A 62 0.39 -3.10 -18.59
CA ARG A 62 0.91 -2.96 -19.96
C ARG A 62 2.32 -3.48 -20.14
N TYR A 63 3.11 -3.48 -19.09
CA TYR A 63 4.54 -3.82 -19.18
C TYR A 63 4.94 -5.03 -18.32
N GLY A 64 4.03 -5.58 -17.54
CA GLY A 64 4.24 -6.85 -16.84
C GLY A 64 4.97 -6.75 -15.50
N PHE A 65 5.25 -5.55 -15.00
CA PHE A 65 5.88 -5.37 -13.69
C PHE A 65 4.97 -5.79 -12.54
N LYS A 66 5.56 -6.26 -11.45
CA LYS A 66 4.89 -6.30 -10.16
C LYS A 66 5.13 -4.98 -9.46
N CYS A 67 4.07 -4.20 -9.24
CA CYS A 67 4.15 -2.88 -8.63
C CYS A 67 3.49 -2.88 -7.26
N THR A 68 4.24 -2.46 -6.24
CA THR A 68 3.74 -2.26 -4.88
C THR A 68 3.74 -0.79 -4.57
N VAL A 69 2.62 -0.25 -4.12
CA VAL A 69 2.49 1.15 -3.69
C VAL A 69 2.33 1.20 -2.19
N LEU A 70 3.24 1.89 -1.53
CA LEU A 70 3.24 2.15 -0.09
C LEU A 70 2.78 3.57 0.15
N PHE A 71 1.99 3.77 1.20
CA PHE A 71 1.44 5.07 1.57
C PHE A 71 1.90 5.49 2.95
N GLY A 72 2.09 6.79 3.14
CA GLY A 72 2.15 7.38 4.46
C GLY A 72 0.78 7.30 5.13
N LEU A 73 0.75 6.85 6.38
CA LEU A 73 -0.49 6.67 7.14
C LEU A 73 -0.52 7.58 8.36
N ASP A 74 -1.73 7.87 8.85
CA ASP A 74 -1.95 8.47 10.15
C ASP A 74 -2.01 7.41 11.25
N GLU A 75 -2.23 7.85 12.48
CA GLU A 75 -2.37 6.98 13.66
C GLU A 75 -3.57 6.03 13.61
N ASN A 76 -4.57 6.36 12.79
CA ASN A 76 -5.76 5.53 12.57
C ASN A 76 -5.63 4.59 11.37
N GLY A 77 -4.49 4.60 10.68
CA GLY A 77 -4.24 3.79 9.50
C GLY A 77 -4.86 4.32 8.21
N HIS A 78 -5.26 5.58 8.17
CA HIS A 78 -5.71 6.23 6.95
C HIS A 78 -4.55 6.87 6.20
N ILE A 79 -4.67 6.96 4.88
CA ILE A 79 -3.67 7.62 4.05
C ILE A 79 -3.55 9.09 4.47
N LYS A 80 -2.34 9.50 4.82
CA LYS A 80 -2.01 10.85 5.20
C LYS A 80 -0.80 11.34 4.41
N ALA A 81 -1.04 12.29 3.53
CA ALA A 81 0.02 12.92 2.76
C ALA A 81 1.09 13.53 3.69
N GLY A 82 2.36 13.30 3.39
CA GLY A 82 3.48 13.80 4.16
C GLY A 82 3.78 13.05 5.47
N SER A 83 3.08 11.95 5.76
CA SER A 83 3.39 11.11 6.93
C SER A 83 4.72 10.39 6.76
N SER A 84 5.51 10.34 7.85
CA SER A 84 6.74 9.54 7.93
C SER A 84 6.48 8.07 8.31
N ASP A 85 5.26 7.73 8.67
CA ASP A 85 4.86 6.34 8.91
C ASP A 85 4.41 5.69 7.61
N VAL A 86 5.25 4.82 7.06
CA VAL A 86 5.02 4.12 5.79
C VAL A 86 5.13 2.62 6.02
N PRO A 87 4.03 1.95 6.39
CA PRO A 87 4.03 0.50 6.56
C PRO A 87 4.35 -0.25 5.27
N GLY A 88 5.05 -1.37 5.41
CA GLY A 88 5.45 -2.21 4.27
C GLY A 88 6.77 -1.82 3.63
N ILE A 89 7.54 -0.91 4.23
CA ILE A 89 8.82 -0.42 3.71
C ILE A 89 9.84 -1.55 3.44
N GLU A 90 9.70 -2.68 4.11
CA GLU A 90 10.52 -3.88 3.89
C GLU A 90 10.40 -4.45 2.47
N ALA A 91 9.35 -4.09 1.71
CA ALA A 91 9.23 -4.45 0.30
C ALA A 91 10.37 -3.92 -0.58
N LEU A 92 11.09 -2.90 -0.11
CA LEU A 92 12.27 -2.37 -0.80
C LEU A 92 13.40 -3.38 -0.93
N ARG A 93 13.51 -4.35 -0.03
CA ARG A 93 14.60 -5.35 -0.05
C ARG A 93 14.64 -6.17 -1.34
N ASP A 94 13.47 -6.44 -1.91
CA ASP A 94 13.33 -7.26 -3.12
C ASP A 94 12.98 -6.42 -4.35
N ALA A 95 13.06 -5.10 -4.26
CA ALA A 95 12.75 -4.21 -5.34
C ALA A 95 13.89 -4.11 -6.36
N ASP A 96 13.58 -4.19 -7.63
CA ASP A 96 14.50 -3.85 -8.71
C ASP A 96 14.58 -2.35 -8.94
N MET A 97 13.52 -1.61 -8.57
CA MET A 97 13.43 -0.16 -8.72
C MET A 97 12.55 0.45 -7.62
N MET A 98 12.95 1.61 -7.13
CA MET A 98 12.17 2.46 -6.24
C MET A 98 11.66 3.69 -6.98
N PHE A 99 10.43 4.08 -6.73
CA PHE A 99 9.82 5.31 -7.18
C PHE A 99 9.39 6.13 -5.96
N LEU A 100 10.09 7.22 -5.69
CA LEU A 100 9.95 7.96 -4.44
C LEU A 100 9.22 9.28 -4.67
N PHE A 101 8.02 9.40 -4.10
CA PHE A 101 7.25 10.62 -3.96
C PHE A 101 7.23 11.00 -2.49
N LEU A 102 8.32 11.62 -2.05
CA LEU A 102 8.57 11.97 -0.65
C LEU A 102 8.98 13.42 -0.54
N ARG A 103 8.54 14.08 0.54
CA ARG A 103 8.97 15.44 0.85
C ARG A 103 8.86 15.71 2.34
N PHE A 104 9.91 16.27 2.92
CA PHE A 104 9.97 16.70 4.33
C PHE A 104 9.63 15.62 5.36
N LEU A 105 9.97 14.37 5.07
CA LEU A 105 9.77 13.28 6.01
C LEU A 105 10.87 13.26 7.07
N ALA A 106 10.52 12.77 8.25
CA ALA A 106 11.44 12.46 9.33
C ALA A 106 11.40 10.95 9.64
N PRO A 107 11.94 10.11 8.75
CA PRO A 107 11.87 8.66 8.90
C PRO A 107 12.75 8.19 10.07
N SER A 108 12.37 7.06 10.67
CA SER A 108 13.19 6.41 11.70
C SER A 108 14.45 5.78 11.09
N ASP A 109 15.47 5.53 11.93
CA ASP A 109 16.69 4.84 11.52
C ASP A 109 16.38 3.44 10.95
N ALA A 110 15.39 2.75 11.52
CA ALA A 110 14.96 1.43 11.03
C ALA A 110 14.38 1.52 9.61
N TRP A 111 13.64 2.60 9.31
CA TRP A 111 13.12 2.88 7.99
C TRP A 111 14.24 3.19 6.99
N MET A 112 15.21 4.03 7.40
CA MET A 112 16.35 4.40 6.57
C MET A 112 17.25 3.22 6.20
N LYS A 113 17.35 2.22 7.05
CA LYS A 113 18.13 0.99 6.76
C LYS A 113 17.59 0.18 5.58
N GLN A 114 16.38 0.42 5.14
CA GLN A 114 15.82 -0.28 3.96
C GLN A 114 16.39 0.25 2.64
N PHE A 115 17.04 1.42 2.65
CA PHE A 115 17.68 2.02 1.48
C PHE A 115 19.16 1.69 1.32
N THR A 116 19.75 1.07 2.30
CA THR A 116 21.19 0.69 2.32
C THR A 116 21.37 -0.82 2.25
#